data_d5708fdd0e4950f45659c58d9f407085
#
_entry.id   d5708fdd0e4950f45659c58d9f407085
#
_cell.length_a   1.000
_cell.length_b   1.000
_cell.length_c   1.000
_cell.angle_alpha   90.00
_cell.angle_beta   90.00
_cell.angle_gamma   90.00
#
_symmetry.space_group_name_H-M   'P 1'
#
loop_
_entity.id
_entity.type
_entity.pdbx_description
1 polymer ?
#
loop_
_entity_poly.entity_id
_entity_poly.type
_entity_poly.pdbx_seq_one_letter_code
_entity_poly.pdbx_strand_id
1 'polypeptide(L)'
;LLKRLPRELIGDIEKYLAVFLFMTATIGFVSGFLVADDSMLAAYQESFEKYHIEDGNFTLEKKATDSQIKRLEKEGVQIYENYYVEEDADTDLDGKKDSTVRVYKNRSQIDLVCLMKGELPKKEDEIAIDRMYAENNKIQISDIIKVGKEEKTVTGYVALSDYSALFSNNSDMMFDAVKFGVAIVTDEAFDNLEETHLKYRYSWTYDDPPQGEKAEKERSDDFLEILADYTSVTGYIPRYANQAIHFTGDDMGSDRSMMIVLLYILIAIMAFVFAVTTNNTIVKEAAVIGTLRAS
;
A
#
# COMPACT_ATOMS: atom_id res chain seq x y z
N LEU A 1 -28.91 4.10 -51.87
CA LEU A 1 -28.27 4.52 -50.60
C LEU A 1 -27.39 3.39 -50.01
N LEU A 2 -27.89 2.18 -49.80
CA LEU A 2 -27.15 1.06 -49.17
C LEU A 2 -25.87 0.65 -49.93
N LYS A 3 -25.79 0.78 -51.24
CA LYS A 3 -24.59 0.44 -52.04
C LYS A 3 -23.53 1.56 -52.06
N ARG A 4 -23.89 2.79 -51.67
CA ARG A 4 -23.00 3.92 -51.65
C ARG A 4 -22.15 3.99 -50.38
N LEU A 5 -22.75 3.65 -49.23
CA LEU A 5 -22.10 3.61 -47.92
C LEU A 5 -20.76 2.83 -47.88
N PRO A 6 -20.72 1.58 -48.41
CA PRO A 6 -19.45 0.83 -48.40
C PRO A 6 -18.39 1.48 -49.30
N ARG A 7 -18.79 2.12 -50.38
CA ARG A 7 -17.87 2.77 -51.34
C ARG A 7 -17.24 4.04 -50.77
N GLU A 8 -18.02 4.81 -50.01
CA GLU A 8 -17.55 6.02 -49.30
C GLU A 8 -16.65 5.63 -48.12
N LEU A 9 -17.01 4.55 -47.39
CA LEU A 9 -16.18 4.02 -46.30
C LEU A 9 -14.81 3.58 -46.83
N ILE A 10 -14.76 2.93 -48.00
CA ILE A 10 -13.51 2.49 -48.63
C ILE A 10 -12.69 3.66 -49.14
N GLY A 11 -13.37 4.73 -49.64
CA GLY A 11 -12.72 5.93 -50.21
C GLY A 11 -12.00 6.77 -49.14
N ASP A 12 -12.48 6.80 -47.87
CA ASP A 12 -11.90 7.51 -46.74
C ASP A 12 -11.48 6.58 -45.60
N ILE A 13 -11.14 5.34 -45.94
CA ILE A 13 -10.89 4.25 -44.97
C ILE A 13 -9.78 4.59 -43.96
N GLU A 14 -8.75 5.32 -44.40
CA GLU A 14 -7.63 5.72 -43.54
C GLU A 14 -8.11 6.62 -42.39
N LYS A 15 -9.05 7.51 -42.62
CA LYS A 15 -9.59 8.39 -41.57
C LYS A 15 -10.46 7.63 -40.58
N TYR A 16 -11.36 6.76 -41.10
CA TYR A 16 -12.23 5.97 -40.24
C TYR A 16 -11.45 4.94 -39.46
N LEU A 17 -10.42 4.34 -40.08
CA LEU A 17 -9.53 3.42 -39.40
C LEU A 17 -8.73 4.10 -38.30
N ALA A 18 -8.19 5.31 -38.55
CA ALA A 18 -7.46 6.06 -37.54
C ALA A 18 -8.34 6.39 -36.33
N VAL A 19 -9.57 6.86 -36.56
CA VAL A 19 -10.53 7.15 -35.50
C VAL A 19 -10.94 5.88 -34.75
N PHE A 20 -11.21 4.80 -35.47
CA PHE A 20 -11.56 3.50 -34.87
C PHE A 20 -10.43 2.95 -33.99
N LEU A 21 -9.19 2.96 -34.51
CA LEU A 21 -8.02 2.49 -33.74
C LEU A 21 -7.78 3.37 -32.50
N PHE A 22 -7.91 4.69 -32.65
CA PHE A 22 -7.76 5.60 -31.52
C PHE A 22 -8.82 5.36 -30.44
N MET A 23 -10.08 5.19 -30.82
CA MET A 23 -11.15 4.86 -29.89
C MET A 23 -10.92 3.53 -29.19
N THR A 24 -10.59 2.50 -29.97
CA THR A 24 -10.36 1.15 -29.44
C THR A 24 -9.18 1.15 -28.45
N ALA A 25 -8.07 1.81 -28.82
CA ALA A 25 -6.90 1.93 -27.96
C ALA A 25 -7.23 2.70 -26.68
N THR A 26 -7.95 3.83 -26.78
CA THR A 26 -8.33 4.64 -25.61
C THR A 26 -9.25 3.87 -24.67
N ILE A 27 -10.32 3.27 -25.19
CA ILE A 27 -11.27 2.51 -24.37
C ILE A 27 -10.55 1.28 -23.75
N GLY A 28 -9.74 0.58 -24.53
CA GLY A 28 -9.01 -0.60 -24.06
C GLY A 28 -8.01 -0.26 -22.95
N PHE A 29 -7.26 0.83 -23.14
CA PHE A 29 -6.28 1.27 -22.12
C PHE A 29 -6.97 1.70 -20.83
N VAL A 30 -7.96 2.59 -20.90
CA VAL A 30 -8.65 3.11 -19.70
C VAL A 30 -9.42 2.00 -18.99
N SER A 31 -10.16 1.15 -19.74
CA SER A 31 -10.87 0.02 -19.13
C SER A 31 -9.92 -0.98 -18.48
N GLY A 32 -8.81 -1.29 -19.16
CA GLY A 32 -7.79 -2.20 -18.62
C GLY A 32 -7.17 -1.66 -17.34
N PHE A 33 -6.85 -0.37 -17.30
CA PHE A 33 -6.32 0.27 -16.11
C PHE A 33 -7.34 0.24 -14.95
N LEU A 34 -8.58 0.68 -15.17
CA LEU A 34 -9.60 0.71 -14.12
C LEU A 34 -9.91 -0.68 -13.55
N VAL A 35 -9.93 -1.72 -14.39
CA VAL A 35 -10.13 -3.11 -13.92
C VAL A 35 -8.95 -3.60 -13.09
N ALA A 36 -7.72 -3.27 -13.49
CA ALA A 36 -6.52 -3.63 -12.74
C ALA A 36 -6.51 -2.91 -11.37
N ASP A 37 -6.80 -1.62 -11.37
CA ASP A 37 -6.89 -0.79 -10.18
C ASP A 37 -7.96 -1.28 -9.20
N ASP A 38 -9.18 -1.56 -9.69
CA ASP A 38 -10.26 -2.15 -8.87
C ASP A 38 -9.83 -3.49 -8.23
N SER A 39 -9.09 -4.31 -8.97
CA SER A 39 -8.59 -5.60 -8.47
C SER A 39 -7.51 -5.41 -7.40
N MET A 40 -6.63 -4.45 -7.59
CA MET A 40 -5.57 -4.13 -6.61
C MET A 40 -6.16 -3.54 -5.33
N LEU A 41 -7.11 -2.60 -5.47
CA LEU A 41 -7.79 -1.99 -4.32
C LEU A 41 -8.61 -3.04 -3.54
N ALA A 42 -9.29 -3.95 -4.22
CA ALA A 42 -10.01 -5.05 -3.57
C ALA A 42 -9.04 -5.96 -2.80
N ALA A 43 -7.90 -6.34 -3.39
CA ALA A 43 -6.89 -7.14 -2.71
C ALA A 43 -6.26 -6.41 -1.50
N TYR A 44 -6.06 -5.09 -1.62
CA TYR A 44 -5.60 -4.25 -0.52
C TYR A 44 -6.63 -4.24 0.63
N GLN A 45 -7.91 -4.03 0.34
CA GLN A 45 -8.97 -4.06 1.35
C GLN A 45 -9.12 -5.44 2.01
N GLU A 46 -9.06 -6.52 1.22
CA GLU A 46 -9.10 -7.89 1.73
C GLU A 46 -7.90 -8.21 2.63
N SER A 47 -6.76 -7.55 2.42
CA SER A 47 -5.56 -7.76 3.22
C SER A 47 -5.74 -7.40 4.69
N PHE A 48 -6.60 -6.43 5.02
CA PHE A 48 -6.86 -6.02 6.40
C PHE A 48 -7.45 -7.17 7.24
N GLU A 49 -8.41 -7.88 6.69
CA GLU A 49 -9.02 -9.04 7.35
C GLU A 49 -8.06 -10.24 7.30
N LYS A 50 -7.49 -10.54 6.13
CA LYS A 50 -6.63 -11.69 5.90
C LYS A 50 -5.39 -11.72 6.78
N TYR A 51 -4.76 -10.56 6.98
CA TYR A 51 -3.55 -10.44 7.78
C TYR A 51 -3.82 -9.86 9.17
N HIS A 52 -5.09 -9.70 9.54
CA HIS A 52 -5.50 -9.21 10.84
C HIS A 52 -4.78 -7.90 11.21
N ILE A 53 -4.86 -6.92 10.30
CA ILE A 53 -4.14 -5.64 10.46
C ILE A 53 -4.77 -4.85 11.60
N GLU A 54 -3.93 -4.25 12.43
CA GLU A 54 -4.30 -3.45 13.60
C GLU A 54 -5.29 -2.32 13.28
N ASP A 55 -6.17 -1.96 14.22
CA ASP A 55 -6.96 -0.74 14.20
C ASP A 55 -6.15 0.48 14.69
N GLY A 56 -5.00 0.22 15.24
CA GLY A 56 -3.99 1.20 15.59
C GLY A 56 -2.94 0.63 16.54
N ASN A 57 -1.97 1.46 16.88
CA ASN A 57 -0.91 1.10 17.80
C ASN A 57 -0.57 2.23 18.76
N PHE A 58 -0.07 1.85 19.94
CA PHE A 58 0.48 2.78 20.91
C PHE A 58 1.79 2.26 21.47
N THR A 59 2.64 3.18 21.88
CA THR A 59 3.93 2.88 22.51
C THR A 59 3.93 3.43 23.92
N LEU A 60 4.43 2.65 24.86
CA LEU A 60 4.56 3.03 26.27
C LEU A 60 6.03 3.22 26.64
N GLU A 61 6.26 4.06 27.65
CA GLU A 61 7.59 4.25 28.23
C GLU A 61 8.12 2.97 28.89
N LYS A 62 7.19 2.17 29.46
CA LYS A 62 7.49 0.89 30.13
C LYS A 62 6.48 -0.17 29.74
N LYS A 63 6.87 -1.43 29.89
CA LYS A 63 5.95 -2.55 29.69
C LYS A 63 4.70 -2.42 30.55
N ALA A 64 3.54 -2.56 29.93
CA ALA A 64 2.27 -2.56 30.65
C ALA A 64 2.15 -3.80 31.54
N THR A 65 1.51 -3.64 32.69
CA THR A 65 1.15 -4.77 33.55
C THR A 65 -0.09 -5.47 33.02
N ASP A 66 -0.24 -6.76 33.34
CA ASP A 66 -1.43 -7.54 32.95
C ASP A 66 -2.74 -6.89 33.45
N SER A 67 -2.68 -6.19 34.61
CA SER A 67 -3.83 -5.48 35.16
C SER A 67 -4.20 -4.26 34.35
N GLN A 68 -3.23 -3.55 33.78
CA GLN A 68 -3.46 -2.42 32.88
C GLN A 68 -4.07 -2.91 31.56
N ILE A 69 -3.47 -3.94 30.95
CA ILE A 69 -4.01 -4.53 29.70
C ILE A 69 -5.45 -5.00 29.90
N LYS A 70 -5.73 -5.84 30.91
CA LYS A 70 -7.10 -6.31 31.21
C LYS A 70 -8.10 -5.19 31.48
N ARG A 71 -7.63 -4.04 31.95
CA ARG A 71 -8.50 -2.90 32.18
C ARG A 71 -8.83 -2.18 30.88
N LEU A 72 -7.84 -1.99 30.02
CA LEU A 72 -8.03 -1.40 28.70
C LEU A 72 -8.93 -2.27 27.81
N GLU A 73 -8.76 -3.59 27.88
CA GLU A 73 -9.59 -4.54 27.10
C GLU A 73 -11.09 -4.47 27.49
N LYS A 74 -11.44 -4.04 28.70
CA LYS A 74 -12.85 -3.83 29.09
C LYS A 74 -13.52 -2.68 28.35
N GLU A 75 -12.76 -1.85 27.70
CA GLU A 75 -13.25 -0.73 26.89
C GLU A 75 -13.60 -1.16 25.45
N GLY A 76 -13.66 -2.49 25.18
CA GLY A 76 -14.08 -3.07 23.90
C GLY A 76 -12.96 -3.04 22.85
N VAL A 77 -11.75 -3.35 23.27
CA VAL A 77 -10.58 -3.53 22.43
C VAL A 77 -9.85 -4.82 22.81
N GLN A 78 -9.19 -5.44 21.84
CA GLN A 78 -8.20 -6.50 22.09
C GLN A 78 -6.79 -5.88 21.94
N ILE A 79 -5.87 -6.19 22.85
CA ILE A 79 -4.52 -5.62 22.84
C ILE A 79 -3.50 -6.71 22.64
N TYR A 80 -2.53 -6.46 21.75
CA TYR A 80 -1.48 -7.40 21.38
C TYR A 80 -0.11 -6.79 21.60
N GLU A 81 0.83 -7.55 22.21
CA GLU A 81 2.24 -7.15 22.28
C GLU A 81 2.86 -7.21 20.88
N ASN A 82 3.36 -6.06 20.40
CA ASN A 82 3.99 -5.91 19.11
C ASN A 82 5.31 -5.14 19.24
N TYR A 83 6.15 -5.59 20.18
CA TYR A 83 7.42 -4.97 20.52
C TYR A 83 8.40 -5.05 19.38
N TYR A 84 9.28 -4.05 19.31
CA TYR A 84 10.36 -4.03 18.35
C TYR A 84 11.65 -3.43 18.93
N VAL A 85 12.74 -3.72 18.27
CA VAL A 85 14.04 -3.08 18.49
C VAL A 85 14.48 -2.40 17.21
N GLU A 86 15.05 -1.22 17.28
CA GLU A 86 15.69 -0.57 16.14
C GLU A 86 17.20 -0.73 16.25
N GLU A 87 17.79 -1.37 15.24
CA GLU A 87 19.22 -1.65 15.18
C GLU A 87 19.85 -1.06 13.92
N ASP A 88 21.11 -0.68 14.03
CA ASP A 88 21.92 -0.31 12.89
C ASP A 88 22.23 -1.54 12.04
N ALA A 89 22.11 -1.41 10.73
CA ALA A 89 22.44 -2.48 9.80
C ALA A 89 23.65 -2.08 8.93
N ASP A 90 24.57 -3.04 8.79
CA ASP A 90 25.71 -3.02 7.88
C ASP A 90 25.49 -4.18 6.89
N THR A 91 25.10 -3.83 5.68
CA THR A 91 24.59 -4.79 4.68
C THR A 91 25.68 -5.34 3.78
N ASP A 92 26.84 -4.71 3.73
CA ASP A 92 27.98 -5.14 2.93
C ASP A 92 29.20 -5.54 3.79
N LEU A 93 29.04 -5.50 5.12
CA LEU A 93 30.04 -5.87 6.12
C LEU A 93 31.33 -5.01 6.05
N ASP A 94 31.21 -3.73 5.66
CA ASP A 94 32.33 -2.79 5.61
C ASP A 94 32.65 -2.17 6.99
N GLY A 95 31.86 -2.47 7.99
CA GLY A 95 31.98 -1.98 9.37
C GLY A 95 31.30 -0.62 9.61
N LYS A 96 30.51 -0.12 8.66
CA LYS A 96 29.76 1.12 8.81
C LYS A 96 28.26 0.87 8.79
N LYS A 97 27.53 1.81 9.37
CA LYS A 97 26.08 1.83 9.30
C LYS A 97 25.61 2.23 7.90
N ASP A 98 24.85 1.35 7.24
CA ASP A 98 24.17 1.64 5.98
C ASP A 98 22.77 2.16 6.18
N SER A 99 22.05 1.54 7.10
CA SER A 99 20.62 1.75 7.33
C SER A 99 20.24 1.45 8.77
N THR A 100 18.96 1.59 9.08
CA THR A 100 18.33 1.14 10.35
C THR A 100 17.31 0.08 10.02
N VAL A 101 17.30 -1.00 10.79
CA VAL A 101 16.32 -2.08 10.68
C VAL A 101 15.51 -2.19 11.96
N ARG A 102 14.20 -2.14 11.81
CA ARG A 102 13.26 -2.40 12.91
C ARG A 102 12.93 -3.89 12.94
N VAL A 103 13.36 -4.55 14.01
CA VAL A 103 13.29 -5.99 14.17
C VAL A 103 12.13 -6.36 15.09
N TYR A 104 11.33 -7.33 14.67
CA TYR A 104 10.18 -7.88 15.37
C TYR A 104 10.32 -9.38 15.59
N LYS A 105 9.58 -9.91 16.56
CA LYS A 105 9.26 -11.34 16.61
C LYS A 105 8.35 -11.73 15.46
N ASN A 106 8.33 -13.02 15.11
CA ASN A 106 7.31 -13.51 14.19
C ASN A 106 5.91 -13.32 14.80
N ARG A 107 5.01 -12.70 14.04
CA ARG A 107 3.67 -12.32 14.48
C ARG A 107 2.65 -13.40 14.10
N SER A 108 1.88 -13.87 15.06
CA SER A 108 0.91 -14.95 14.87
C SER A 108 -0.54 -14.56 15.18
N GLN A 109 -0.78 -13.39 15.76
CA GLN A 109 -2.11 -12.97 16.23
C GLN A 109 -2.60 -11.70 15.53
N ILE A 110 -1.72 -10.73 15.30
CA ILE A 110 -2.00 -9.42 14.72
C ILE A 110 -0.91 -9.07 13.73
N ASP A 111 -1.22 -8.26 12.73
CA ASP A 111 -0.27 -7.77 11.72
C ASP A 111 0.56 -8.90 11.13
N LEU A 112 -0.12 -9.95 10.66
CA LEU A 112 0.49 -11.19 10.23
C LEU A 112 1.49 -10.96 9.10
N VAL A 113 2.59 -11.69 9.15
CA VAL A 113 3.68 -11.60 8.18
C VAL A 113 3.33 -12.36 6.91
N CYS A 114 3.51 -11.74 5.74
CA CYS A 114 3.42 -12.39 4.46
C CYS A 114 4.82 -12.83 4.00
N LEU A 115 5.06 -14.13 3.92
CA LEU A 115 6.28 -14.67 3.33
C LEU A 115 6.21 -14.56 1.80
N MET A 116 7.10 -13.75 1.21
CA MET A 116 7.15 -13.50 -0.23
C MET A 116 8.09 -14.46 -0.95
N LYS A 117 9.21 -14.82 -0.33
CA LYS A 117 10.22 -15.73 -0.90
C LYS A 117 11.09 -16.33 0.19
N GLY A 118 11.58 -17.56 0.01
CA GLY A 118 12.44 -18.23 0.98
C GLY A 118 11.67 -18.83 2.15
N GLU A 119 12.21 -18.73 3.34
CA GLU A 119 11.63 -19.29 4.57
C GLU A 119 11.69 -18.26 5.70
N LEU A 120 10.79 -18.39 6.68
CA LEU A 120 10.88 -17.63 7.92
C LEU A 120 12.05 -18.17 8.78
N PRO A 121 12.66 -17.31 9.62
CA PRO A 121 13.76 -17.71 10.50
C PRO A 121 13.36 -18.86 11.41
N LYS A 122 14.27 -19.81 11.59
CA LYS A 122 14.12 -21.00 12.48
C LYS A 122 15.22 -21.07 13.54
N LYS A 123 16.31 -20.31 13.36
CA LYS A 123 17.45 -20.27 14.28
C LYS A 123 17.75 -18.83 14.67
N GLU A 124 18.51 -18.67 15.74
CA GLU A 124 18.87 -17.36 16.28
C GLU A 124 19.72 -16.52 15.33
N ASP A 125 20.54 -17.16 14.48
CA ASP A 125 21.39 -16.51 13.49
C ASP A 125 20.68 -16.25 12.14
N GLU A 126 19.38 -16.45 12.08
CA GLU A 126 18.57 -16.24 10.87
C GLU A 126 17.68 -15.01 10.98
N ILE A 127 17.43 -14.36 9.83
CA ILE A 127 16.58 -13.17 9.70
C ILE A 127 15.79 -13.22 8.39
N ALA A 128 14.52 -12.82 8.44
CA ALA A 128 13.75 -12.50 7.23
C ALA A 128 13.52 -10.99 7.17
N ILE A 129 13.85 -10.38 6.04
CA ILE A 129 13.82 -8.94 5.85
C ILE A 129 12.74 -8.52 4.86
N ASP A 130 12.28 -7.28 4.96
CA ASP A 130 11.32 -6.75 4.00
C ASP A 130 11.85 -6.84 2.58
N ARG A 131 10.97 -7.22 1.63
CA ARG A 131 11.33 -7.43 0.22
C ARG A 131 11.82 -6.14 -0.44
N MET A 132 11.16 -5.01 -0.19
CA MET A 132 11.53 -3.73 -0.80
C MET A 132 12.89 -3.25 -0.28
N TYR A 133 13.13 -3.39 1.02
CA TYR A 133 14.42 -3.12 1.64
C TYR A 133 15.53 -4.01 1.04
N ALA A 134 15.27 -5.32 0.90
CA ALA A 134 16.23 -6.25 0.32
C ALA A 134 16.59 -5.90 -1.14
N GLU A 135 15.58 -5.62 -1.97
CA GLU A 135 15.78 -5.28 -3.38
C GLU A 135 16.56 -3.98 -3.55
N ASN A 136 16.25 -2.94 -2.77
CA ASN A 136 16.93 -1.64 -2.84
C ASN A 136 18.40 -1.70 -2.37
N ASN A 137 18.68 -2.54 -1.37
CA ASN A 137 20.04 -2.76 -0.85
C ASN A 137 20.77 -3.92 -1.54
N LYS A 138 20.13 -4.59 -2.53
CA LYS A 138 20.69 -5.72 -3.30
C LYS A 138 21.06 -6.93 -2.46
N ILE A 139 20.38 -7.11 -1.32
CA ILE A 139 20.59 -8.23 -0.42
C ILE A 139 19.87 -9.46 -0.98
N GLN A 140 20.55 -10.61 -1.00
CA GLN A 140 20.02 -11.88 -1.49
C GLN A 140 19.75 -12.86 -0.35
N ILE A 141 18.88 -13.84 -0.58
CA ILE A 141 18.70 -14.95 0.33
C ILE A 141 20.01 -15.73 0.43
N SER A 142 20.43 -16.06 1.62
CA SER A 142 21.70 -16.64 2.05
C SER A 142 22.85 -15.63 2.22
N ASP A 143 22.65 -14.35 1.94
CA ASP A 143 23.62 -13.33 2.33
C ASP A 143 23.67 -13.21 3.86
N ILE A 144 24.83 -12.79 4.35
CA ILE A 144 25.03 -12.44 5.74
C ILE A 144 25.02 -10.91 5.84
N ILE A 145 24.21 -10.39 6.73
CA ILE A 145 24.18 -8.96 7.08
C ILE A 145 24.41 -8.80 8.58
N LYS A 146 24.96 -7.68 8.98
CA LYS A 146 25.09 -7.37 10.40
C LYS A 146 23.96 -6.48 10.84
N VAL A 147 23.23 -6.89 11.89
CA VAL A 147 22.13 -6.13 12.50
C VAL A 147 22.46 -5.94 13.98
N GLY A 148 22.66 -4.69 14.38
CA GLY A 148 23.20 -4.37 15.69
C GLY A 148 24.63 -4.93 15.86
N LYS A 149 24.79 -5.83 16.82
CA LYS A 149 26.10 -6.47 17.10
C LYS A 149 26.26 -7.84 16.45
N GLU A 150 25.19 -8.39 15.88
CA GLU A 150 25.14 -9.76 15.42
C GLU A 150 25.11 -9.87 13.89
N GLU A 151 25.80 -10.89 13.38
CA GLU A 151 25.67 -11.31 11.99
C GLU A 151 24.48 -12.27 11.87
N LYS A 152 23.62 -12.00 10.86
CA LYS A 152 22.42 -12.77 10.59
C LYS A 152 22.41 -13.25 9.14
N THR A 153 22.02 -14.50 8.92
CA THR A 153 21.81 -15.05 7.58
C THR A 153 20.38 -14.72 7.11
N VAL A 154 20.25 -14.10 5.96
CA VAL A 154 18.96 -13.79 5.36
C VAL A 154 18.33 -15.06 4.81
N THR A 155 17.21 -15.51 5.40
CA THR A 155 16.52 -16.76 5.00
C THR A 155 15.32 -16.51 4.11
N GLY A 156 14.76 -15.31 4.13
CA GLY A 156 13.57 -15.00 3.33
C GLY A 156 13.28 -13.53 3.19
N TYR A 157 12.42 -13.24 2.22
CA TYR A 157 11.82 -11.93 2.03
C TYR A 157 10.38 -11.97 2.52
N VAL A 158 10.03 -10.98 3.33
CA VAL A 158 8.71 -10.82 3.90
C VAL A 158 8.09 -9.48 3.49
N ALA A 159 6.78 -9.37 3.65
CA ALA A 159 6.06 -8.12 3.74
C ALA A 159 5.31 -8.12 5.07
N LEU A 160 5.56 -7.12 5.91
CA LEU A 160 4.80 -6.90 7.12
C LEU A 160 3.52 -6.16 6.76
N SER A 161 2.38 -6.70 7.17
CA SER A 161 1.07 -6.21 6.72
C SER A 161 0.73 -4.79 7.21
N ASP A 162 1.34 -4.35 8.30
CA ASP A 162 1.26 -2.99 8.83
C ASP A 162 2.26 -2.01 8.17
N TYR A 163 3.01 -2.47 7.14
CA TYR A 163 3.96 -1.67 6.35
C TYR A 163 3.69 -1.82 4.86
N SER A 164 2.70 -1.10 4.33
CA SER A 164 2.52 -0.99 2.88
C SER A 164 3.61 -0.14 2.23
N ALA A 165 4.26 0.73 3.03
CA ALA A 165 5.47 1.46 2.68
C ALA A 165 6.37 1.62 3.91
N LEU A 166 7.69 1.68 3.71
CA LEU A 166 8.69 1.66 4.77
C LEU A 166 8.95 3.06 5.36
N PHE A 167 7.92 3.61 6.02
CA PHE A 167 8.08 4.82 6.82
C PHE A 167 8.76 4.49 8.15
N SER A 168 9.85 5.21 8.46
CA SER A 168 10.51 5.06 9.76
C SER A 168 9.72 5.72 10.88
N ASN A 169 9.09 6.88 10.57
CA ASN A 169 8.19 7.58 11.48
C ASN A 169 6.90 7.99 10.77
N ASN A 170 5.81 8.04 11.51
CA ASN A 170 4.52 8.43 10.96
C ASN A 170 4.43 9.91 10.52
N SER A 171 5.41 10.72 10.87
CA SER A 171 5.53 12.13 10.47
C SER A 171 6.44 12.36 9.27
N ASP A 172 7.07 11.32 8.74
CA ASP A 172 7.97 11.45 7.61
C ASP A 172 7.20 11.83 6.34
N MET A 173 7.76 12.72 5.53
CA MET A 173 7.12 13.15 4.28
C MET A 173 7.25 12.10 3.17
N MET A 174 8.26 11.24 3.25
CA MET A 174 8.54 10.16 2.29
C MET A 174 9.13 8.97 3.02
N PHE A 175 8.85 7.77 2.54
CA PHE A 175 9.53 6.56 2.98
C PHE A 175 10.90 6.42 2.28
N ASP A 176 11.83 5.73 2.92
CA ASP A 176 13.16 5.46 2.36
C ASP A 176 13.54 3.99 2.60
N ALA A 177 13.19 3.14 1.64
CA ALA A 177 13.47 1.71 1.67
C ALA A 177 14.95 1.34 1.49
N VAL A 178 15.85 2.32 1.30
CA VAL A 178 17.30 2.12 1.35
C VAL A 178 17.82 2.28 2.78
N LYS A 179 17.33 3.31 3.48
CA LYS A 179 17.83 3.70 4.81
C LYS A 179 17.04 3.12 5.98
N PHE A 180 15.86 2.61 5.71
CA PHE A 180 15.00 1.98 6.70
C PHE A 180 14.41 0.68 6.18
N GLY A 181 14.47 -0.37 7.00
CA GLY A 181 13.87 -1.68 6.76
C GLY A 181 13.17 -2.24 7.97
N VAL A 182 12.35 -3.26 7.74
CA VAL A 182 11.72 -4.06 8.80
C VAL A 182 12.09 -5.52 8.64
N ALA A 183 12.18 -6.24 9.74
CA ALA A 183 12.64 -7.62 9.74
C ALA A 183 11.96 -8.45 10.83
N ILE A 184 11.97 -9.76 10.62
CA ILE A 184 11.48 -10.77 11.55
C ILE A 184 12.64 -11.68 11.95
N VAL A 185 12.72 -11.98 13.23
CA VAL A 185 13.63 -12.99 13.81
C VAL A 185 12.84 -14.00 14.66
N THR A 186 13.48 -15.05 15.13
CA THR A 186 12.88 -15.99 16.09
C THR A 186 12.65 -15.32 17.45
N ASP A 187 11.79 -15.90 18.27
CA ASP A 187 11.52 -15.40 19.62
C ASP A 187 12.80 -15.38 20.46
N GLU A 188 13.62 -16.46 20.36
CA GLU A 188 14.90 -16.58 21.06
C GLU A 188 15.89 -15.48 20.62
N ALA A 189 16.00 -15.24 19.31
CA ALA A 189 16.89 -14.19 18.79
C ALA A 189 16.45 -12.80 19.26
N PHE A 190 15.12 -12.54 19.27
CA PHE A 190 14.58 -11.27 19.73
C PHE A 190 14.83 -11.03 21.23
N ASP A 191 14.62 -12.06 22.06
CA ASP A 191 14.79 -11.97 23.51
C ASP A 191 16.26 -11.78 23.93
N ASN A 192 17.21 -12.11 23.04
CA ASN A 192 18.64 -11.85 23.20
C ASN A 192 19.08 -10.45 22.75
N LEU A 193 18.21 -9.66 22.09
CA LEU A 193 18.52 -8.28 21.73
C LEU A 193 18.60 -7.37 22.95
N GLU A 194 19.31 -6.25 22.83
CA GLU A 194 19.51 -5.34 23.96
C GLU A 194 18.20 -4.69 24.42
N GLU A 195 17.82 -4.92 25.68
CA GLU A 195 16.62 -4.34 26.29
C GLU A 195 16.60 -2.81 26.24
N THR A 196 17.77 -2.15 26.16
CA THR A 196 17.88 -0.69 26.08
C THR A 196 17.26 -0.08 24.84
N HIS A 197 17.18 -0.85 23.75
CA HIS A 197 16.59 -0.40 22.49
C HIS A 197 15.14 -0.87 22.30
N LEU A 198 14.61 -1.67 23.24
CA LEU A 198 13.28 -2.24 23.16
C LEU A 198 12.21 -1.17 23.27
N LYS A 199 11.29 -1.15 22.32
CA LYS A 199 10.10 -0.31 22.30
C LYS A 199 8.87 -1.14 22.66
N TYR A 200 8.19 -0.75 23.72
CA TYR A 200 6.95 -1.38 24.17
C TYR A 200 5.78 -0.88 23.34
N ARG A 201 5.70 -1.32 22.08
CA ARG A 201 4.59 -1.07 21.18
C ARG A 201 3.53 -2.12 21.37
N TYR A 202 2.27 -1.70 21.36
CA TYR A 202 1.08 -2.54 21.40
C TYR A 202 0.21 -2.20 20.22
N SER A 203 -0.32 -3.22 19.54
CA SER A 203 -1.36 -3.08 18.54
C SER A 203 -2.71 -3.35 19.20
N TRP A 204 -3.78 -2.73 18.71
CA TRP A 204 -5.13 -3.05 19.16
C TRP A 204 -6.08 -3.29 17.98
N THR A 205 -7.15 -4.04 18.26
CA THR A 205 -8.34 -4.13 17.41
C THR A 205 -9.57 -3.84 18.23
N TYR A 206 -10.62 -3.27 17.59
CA TYR A 206 -11.90 -3.08 18.25
C TYR A 206 -12.72 -4.37 18.24
N ASP A 207 -13.40 -4.69 19.36
CA ASP A 207 -14.36 -5.80 19.42
C ASP A 207 -15.56 -5.54 18.48
N ASP A 208 -15.98 -4.27 18.36
CA ASP A 208 -17.00 -3.79 17.44
C ASP A 208 -16.41 -2.62 16.63
N PRO A 209 -15.91 -2.87 15.41
CA PRO A 209 -15.23 -1.87 14.62
C PRO A 209 -16.17 -0.71 14.25
N PRO A 210 -15.73 0.55 14.48
CA PRO A 210 -16.51 1.74 14.14
C PRO A 210 -16.75 1.82 12.62
N GLN A 211 -17.96 2.28 12.23
CA GLN A 211 -18.32 2.40 10.84
C GLN A 211 -18.10 3.82 10.31
N GLY A 212 -17.09 3.96 9.46
CA GLY A 212 -16.72 5.20 8.79
C GLY A 212 -15.76 6.09 9.59
N GLU A 213 -15.06 6.92 8.86
CA GLU A 213 -13.92 7.73 9.33
C GLU A 213 -14.24 8.59 10.58
N LYS A 214 -15.42 9.20 10.62
CA LYS A 214 -15.80 10.04 11.78
C LYS A 214 -15.96 9.22 13.04
N ALA A 215 -16.64 8.06 12.97
CA ALA A 215 -16.85 7.20 14.12
C ALA A 215 -15.53 6.56 14.58
N GLU A 216 -14.64 6.21 13.63
CA GLU A 216 -13.32 5.69 13.91
C GLU A 216 -12.47 6.75 14.67
N LYS A 217 -12.52 8.00 14.23
CA LYS A 217 -11.80 9.09 14.88
C LYS A 217 -12.33 9.35 16.30
N GLU A 218 -13.64 9.48 16.47
CA GLU A 218 -14.27 9.69 17.79
C GLU A 218 -13.89 8.53 18.74
N ARG A 219 -14.02 7.27 18.28
CA ARG A 219 -13.68 6.10 19.09
C ARG A 219 -12.20 6.03 19.45
N SER A 220 -11.34 6.43 18.53
CA SER A 220 -9.90 6.49 18.75
C SER A 220 -9.50 7.60 19.76
N ASP A 221 -10.11 8.76 19.66
CA ASP A 221 -9.87 9.87 20.60
C ASP A 221 -10.32 9.47 22.03
N ASP A 222 -11.49 8.85 22.18
CA ASP A 222 -11.97 8.31 23.46
C ASP A 222 -11.02 7.27 24.04
N PHE A 223 -10.51 6.34 23.20
CA PHE A 223 -9.57 5.33 23.64
C PHE A 223 -8.22 5.92 24.07
N LEU A 224 -7.73 6.95 23.39
CA LEU A 224 -6.52 7.66 23.79
C LEU A 224 -6.66 8.31 25.17
N GLU A 225 -7.81 8.94 25.47
CA GLU A 225 -8.06 9.53 26.80
C GLU A 225 -8.00 8.46 27.88
N ILE A 226 -8.67 7.34 27.68
CA ILE A 226 -8.65 6.20 28.61
C ILE A 226 -7.23 5.66 28.78
N LEU A 227 -6.51 5.47 27.67
CA LEU A 227 -5.15 4.95 27.70
C LEU A 227 -4.20 5.84 28.47
N ALA A 228 -4.31 7.18 28.30
CA ALA A 228 -3.49 8.17 29.00
C ALA A 228 -3.76 8.21 30.52
N ASP A 229 -4.97 7.87 30.95
CA ASP A 229 -5.31 7.81 32.39
C ASP A 229 -4.63 6.64 33.12
N TYR A 230 -4.27 5.58 32.41
CA TYR A 230 -3.76 4.34 33.02
C TYR A 230 -2.30 4.02 32.69
N THR A 231 -1.72 4.70 31.68
CA THR A 231 -0.39 4.38 31.17
C THR A 231 0.39 5.63 30.78
N SER A 232 1.73 5.49 30.68
CA SER A 232 2.59 6.57 30.16
C SER A 232 2.78 6.38 28.65
N VAL A 233 1.84 6.93 27.87
CA VAL A 233 1.86 6.86 26.40
C VAL A 233 2.96 7.76 25.85
N THR A 234 3.82 7.21 24.99
CA THR A 234 4.87 7.95 24.27
C THR A 234 4.59 8.06 22.77
N GLY A 235 3.67 7.25 22.24
CA GLY A 235 3.22 7.29 20.85
C GLY A 235 1.83 6.69 20.74
N TYR A 236 1.02 7.26 19.85
CA TYR A 236 -0.34 6.78 19.56
C TYR A 236 -0.65 7.03 18.08
N ILE A 237 -0.94 5.97 17.34
CA ILE A 237 -1.19 6.03 15.91
C ILE A 237 -2.40 5.16 15.59
N PRO A 238 -3.61 5.74 15.45
CA PRO A 238 -4.76 5.00 14.97
C PRO A 238 -4.58 4.64 13.49
N ARG A 239 -5.25 3.57 13.03
CA ARG A 239 -5.10 3.07 11.67
C ARG A 239 -5.34 4.15 10.62
N TYR A 240 -6.41 4.95 10.74
CA TYR A 240 -6.72 6.01 9.78
C TYR A 240 -5.62 7.08 9.64
N ALA A 241 -4.74 7.22 10.63
CA ALA A 241 -3.61 8.16 10.60
C ALA A 241 -2.25 7.47 10.36
N ASN A 242 -2.22 6.15 10.17
CA ASN A 242 -0.99 5.39 9.98
C ASN A 242 -0.56 5.38 8.51
N GLN A 243 0.41 6.24 8.15
CA GLN A 243 0.93 6.34 6.79
C GLN A 243 1.52 5.01 6.29
N ALA A 244 2.19 4.25 7.14
CA ALA A 244 2.80 2.99 6.75
C ALA A 244 1.75 1.98 6.25
N ILE A 245 0.54 2.00 6.83
CA ILE A 245 -0.58 1.15 6.41
C ILE A 245 -1.27 1.72 5.16
N HIS A 246 -1.56 3.04 5.15
CA HIS A 246 -2.45 3.62 4.14
C HIS A 246 -1.78 4.03 2.84
N PHE A 247 -0.47 4.22 2.82
CA PHE A 247 0.25 4.79 1.67
C PHE A 247 -0.13 4.14 0.33
N THR A 248 -0.10 2.82 0.26
CA THR A 248 -0.42 2.10 -1.00
C THR A 248 -1.88 2.29 -1.41
N GLY A 249 -2.82 2.30 -0.46
CA GLY A 249 -4.23 2.54 -0.74
C GLY A 249 -4.51 3.95 -1.23
N ASP A 250 -3.88 4.95 -0.63
CA ASP A 250 -4.00 6.36 -0.99
C ASP A 250 -3.37 6.64 -2.36
N ASP A 251 -2.23 6.01 -2.65
CA ASP A 251 -1.54 6.11 -3.95
C ASP A 251 -2.40 5.53 -5.07
N MET A 252 -2.95 4.33 -4.89
CA MET A 252 -3.90 3.73 -5.83
C MET A 252 -5.15 4.61 -6.04
N GLY A 253 -5.72 5.18 -4.97
CA GLY A 253 -6.86 6.09 -5.05
C GLY A 253 -6.54 7.37 -5.81
N SER A 254 -5.35 7.92 -5.65
CA SER A 254 -4.83 9.07 -6.41
C SER A 254 -4.69 8.75 -7.89
N ASP A 255 -4.08 7.62 -8.23
CA ASP A 255 -3.88 7.17 -9.61
C ASP A 255 -5.23 6.96 -10.31
N ARG A 256 -6.19 6.35 -9.63
CA ARG A 256 -7.57 6.20 -10.12
C ARG A 256 -8.21 7.55 -10.45
N SER A 257 -8.10 8.50 -9.56
CA SER A 257 -8.66 9.85 -9.75
C SER A 257 -8.04 10.57 -10.95
N MET A 258 -6.72 10.47 -11.11
CA MET A 258 -6.00 11.01 -12.24
C MET A 258 -6.43 10.36 -13.57
N MET A 259 -6.63 9.04 -13.61
CA MET A 259 -7.08 8.31 -14.78
C MET A 259 -8.51 8.67 -15.18
N ILE A 260 -9.40 8.90 -14.22
CA ILE A 260 -10.76 9.38 -14.49
C ILE A 260 -10.72 10.77 -15.14
N VAL A 261 -9.89 11.68 -14.65
CA VAL A 261 -9.71 13.00 -15.27
C VAL A 261 -9.17 12.87 -16.70
N LEU A 262 -8.16 12.03 -16.91
CA LEU A 262 -7.62 11.72 -18.24
C LEU A 262 -8.71 11.19 -19.18
N LEU A 263 -9.58 10.30 -18.70
CA LEU A 263 -10.69 9.77 -19.47
C LEU A 263 -11.63 10.89 -19.95
N TYR A 264 -12.01 11.83 -19.09
CA TYR A 264 -12.84 12.97 -19.48
C TYR A 264 -12.18 13.84 -20.56
N ILE A 265 -10.86 14.09 -20.44
CA ILE A 265 -10.09 14.83 -21.46
C ILE A 265 -10.13 14.09 -22.80
N LEU A 266 -9.91 12.79 -22.80
CA LEU A 266 -9.94 11.97 -24.01
C LEU A 266 -11.34 11.94 -24.66
N ILE A 267 -12.41 11.85 -23.85
CA ILE A 267 -13.79 11.94 -24.35
C ILE A 267 -14.03 13.29 -25.02
N ALA A 268 -13.57 14.39 -24.44
CA ALA A 268 -13.71 15.73 -25.03
C ALA A 268 -12.96 15.85 -26.38
N ILE A 269 -11.73 15.33 -26.45
CA ILE A 269 -10.93 15.29 -27.68
C ILE A 269 -11.66 14.46 -28.76
N MET A 270 -12.15 13.27 -28.41
CA MET A 270 -12.89 12.41 -29.33
C MET A 270 -14.16 13.11 -29.86
N ALA A 271 -14.93 13.72 -28.97
CA ALA A 271 -16.13 14.48 -29.37
C ALA A 271 -15.79 15.58 -30.38
N PHE A 272 -14.69 16.33 -30.16
CA PHE A 272 -14.22 17.34 -31.08
C PHE A 272 -13.79 16.76 -32.44
N VAL A 273 -13.01 15.66 -32.44
CA VAL A 273 -12.57 14.97 -33.67
C VAL A 273 -13.77 14.48 -34.46
N PHE A 274 -14.77 13.86 -33.79
CA PHE A 274 -16.01 13.46 -34.45
C PHE A 274 -16.80 14.63 -35.04
N ALA A 275 -16.94 15.73 -34.30
CA ALA A 275 -17.64 16.90 -34.76
C ALA A 275 -16.98 17.47 -36.04
N VAL A 276 -15.66 17.61 -36.04
CA VAL A 276 -14.90 18.12 -37.20
C VAL A 276 -14.99 17.16 -38.37
N THR A 277 -14.83 15.86 -38.14
CA THR A 277 -14.91 14.83 -39.21
C THR A 277 -16.28 14.78 -39.84
N THR A 278 -17.33 14.79 -39.02
CA THR A 278 -18.74 14.82 -39.49
C THR A 278 -19.05 16.09 -40.26
N ASN A 279 -18.64 17.26 -39.77
CA ASN A 279 -18.84 18.52 -40.45
C ASN A 279 -18.13 18.53 -41.83
N ASN A 280 -16.88 18.08 -41.90
CA ASN A 280 -16.14 17.98 -43.16
C ASN A 280 -16.83 17.04 -44.17
N THR A 281 -17.39 15.92 -43.70
CA THR A 281 -18.13 14.99 -44.55
C THR A 281 -19.42 15.65 -45.07
N ILE A 282 -20.19 16.33 -44.22
CA ILE A 282 -21.41 17.04 -44.61
C ILE A 282 -21.10 18.11 -45.63
N VAL A 283 -20.06 18.92 -45.47
CA VAL A 283 -19.67 20.00 -46.41
C VAL A 283 -19.28 19.41 -47.76
N LYS A 284 -18.51 18.31 -47.80
CA LYS A 284 -18.14 17.63 -49.06
C LYS A 284 -19.34 17.07 -49.82
N GLU A 285 -20.33 16.56 -49.09
CA GLU A 285 -21.52 15.90 -49.62
C GLU A 285 -22.70 16.89 -49.84
N ALA A 286 -22.55 18.16 -49.49
CA ALA A 286 -23.63 19.14 -49.50
C ALA A 286 -24.33 19.28 -50.87
N ALA A 287 -23.56 19.22 -51.99
CA ALA A 287 -24.11 19.26 -53.33
C ALA A 287 -24.97 18.03 -53.68
N VAL A 288 -24.53 16.86 -53.21
CA VAL A 288 -25.24 15.58 -53.45
C VAL A 288 -26.48 15.47 -52.58
N ILE A 289 -26.39 15.93 -51.33
CA ILE A 289 -27.54 15.98 -50.41
C ILE A 289 -28.60 16.95 -50.91
N GLY A 290 -28.17 18.09 -51.51
CA GLY A 290 -29.06 19.07 -52.11
C GLY A 290 -29.84 18.51 -53.32
N THR A 291 -29.18 17.77 -54.21
CA THR A 291 -29.84 17.13 -55.36
C THR A 291 -30.80 16.00 -54.95
N LEU A 292 -30.47 15.23 -53.94
CA LEU A 292 -31.35 14.18 -53.39
C LEU A 292 -32.58 14.72 -52.65
N ARG A 293 -32.53 15.95 -52.14
CA ARG A 293 -33.67 16.61 -51.50
C ARG A 293 -34.61 17.27 -52.54
N ALA A 294 -34.10 17.60 -53.74
CA ALA A 294 -34.86 18.27 -54.78
C ALA A 294 -35.57 17.28 -55.74
N SER A 295 -35.23 15.99 -55.66
CA SER A 295 -35.88 14.91 -56.40
C SER A 295 -36.87 14.15 -55.50
#